data_43d0d28bdb9b3520ae34977869067b92
#
_entry.id   43d0d28bdb9b3520ae34977869067b92
#
_cell.length_a   1.000
_cell.length_b   1.000
_cell.length_c   1.000
_cell.angle_alpha   90.00
_cell.angle_beta   90.00
_cell.angle_gamma   90.00
#
_symmetry.space_group_name_H-M   'P 1'
#
loop_
_entity.id
_entity.type
_entity.pdbx_description
1 polymer ?
#
loop_
_entity_poly.entity_id
_entity_poly.type
_entity_poly.pdbx_seq_one_letter_code
_entity_poly.pdbx_strand_id
1 'polypeptide(L)'
;MYWHDGALHETPIASFDLSDRGLNLGDGVFDTALSRNGHVFLRQAHLARFAAAAKALAIPFPGAAAAEALDRLAEAIGDGAVRLT
;
A
#
# COMPACT_ATOMS: atom_id res chain seq x y z
N MET A 1 -9.39 -6.84 5.05
CA MET A 1 -8.53 -7.51 4.07
C MET A 1 -7.18 -6.78 3.99
N TYR A 2 -6.10 -7.50 3.99
CA TYR A 2 -4.75 -6.96 4.10
C TYR A 2 -3.84 -7.60 3.07
N TRP A 3 -2.90 -6.85 2.50
CA TRP A 3 -1.86 -7.37 1.61
C TRP A 3 -0.49 -7.11 2.22
N HIS A 4 0.26 -8.16 2.47
CA HIS A 4 1.65 -8.10 2.86
C HIS A 4 2.36 -9.39 2.45
N ASP A 5 3.67 -9.33 2.33
CA ASP A 5 4.50 -10.49 1.94
C ASP A 5 4.02 -11.19 0.65
N GLY A 6 3.47 -10.39 -0.29
CA GLY A 6 3.03 -10.88 -1.60
C GLY A 6 1.72 -11.65 -1.62
N ALA A 7 0.90 -11.57 -0.57
CA ALA A 7 -0.36 -12.30 -0.47
C ALA A 7 -1.47 -11.52 0.23
N LEU A 8 -2.72 -11.92 -0.02
CA LEU A 8 -3.90 -11.44 0.70
C LEU A 8 -4.06 -12.18 2.03
N HIS A 9 -4.42 -11.45 3.07
CA HIS A 9 -4.68 -11.96 4.41
C HIS A 9 -5.99 -11.40 4.96
N GLU A 10 -6.70 -12.21 5.75
CA GLU A 10 -7.91 -11.78 6.44
C GLU A 10 -7.62 -11.16 7.80
N THR A 11 -6.45 -11.44 8.37
CA THR A 11 -6.04 -10.94 9.69
C THR A 11 -5.08 -9.77 9.56
N PRO A 12 -5.12 -8.80 10.50
CA PRO A 12 -4.25 -7.62 10.47
C PRO A 12 -2.86 -7.88 11.09
N ILE A 13 -2.37 -9.10 10.98
CA ILE A 13 -1.11 -9.49 11.63
C ILE A 13 -0.04 -9.69 10.56
N ALA A 14 1.05 -8.95 10.67
CA ALA A 14 2.23 -9.06 9.83
C ALA A 14 3.49 -9.15 10.69
N SER A 15 4.49 -9.86 10.20
CA SER A 15 5.81 -9.86 10.81
C SER A 15 6.52 -8.54 10.54
N PHE A 16 7.28 -8.06 11.52
CA PHE A 16 8.00 -6.81 11.42
C PHE A 16 9.47 -7.00 11.80
N ASP A 17 10.37 -6.41 11.03
CA ASP A 17 11.77 -6.32 11.40
C ASP A 17 11.93 -5.26 12.51
N LEU A 18 12.46 -5.66 13.66
CA LEU A 18 12.62 -4.76 14.81
C LEU A 18 13.64 -3.64 14.57
N SER A 19 14.45 -3.74 13.53
CA SER A 19 15.38 -2.68 13.10
C SER A 19 14.78 -1.71 12.08
N ASP A 20 13.54 -1.94 11.65
CA ASP A 20 12.88 -1.11 10.65
C ASP A 20 12.70 0.33 11.15
N ARG A 21 13.07 1.29 10.31
CA ARG A 21 12.98 2.72 10.65
C ARG A 21 11.54 3.18 10.82
N GLY A 22 10.60 2.60 10.10
CA GLY A 22 9.16 2.88 10.27
C GLY A 22 8.68 2.52 11.66
N LEU A 23 9.14 1.37 12.19
CA LEU A 23 8.83 0.95 13.56
C LEU A 23 9.49 1.83 14.60
N ASN A 24 10.79 2.08 14.45
CA ASN A 24 11.60 2.74 15.49
C ASN A 24 11.52 4.27 15.46
N LEU A 25 11.39 4.87 14.28
CA LEU A 25 11.50 6.31 14.07
C LEU A 25 10.27 6.95 13.43
N GLY A 26 9.28 6.14 13.07
CA GLY A 26 8.09 6.62 12.37
C GLY A 26 8.33 7.03 10.92
N ASP A 27 9.45 6.63 10.31
CA ASP A 27 9.73 6.90 8.90
C ASP A 27 8.77 6.10 8.04
N GLY A 28 7.85 6.77 7.38
CA GLY A 28 6.88 6.11 6.54
C GLY A 28 6.00 7.09 5.78
N VAL A 29 5.31 6.57 4.80
CA VAL A 29 4.32 7.31 4.00
C VAL A 29 3.07 6.47 3.85
N PHE A 30 1.94 7.11 3.67
CA PHE A 30 0.70 6.41 3.33
C PHE A 30 -0.12 7.20 2.33
N ASP A 31 -0.97 6.49 1.62
CA ASP A 31 -1.93 7.06 0.69
C ASP A 31 -3.21 6.24 0.72
N THR A 32 -4.35 6.92 0.65
CA THR A 32 -5.65 6.25 0.67
C THR A 32 -6.37 6.53 -0.64
N ALA A 33 -6.84 5.48 -1.29
CA ALA A 33 -7.57 5.54 -2.54
C ALA A 33 -8.97 4.95 -2.40
N LEU A 34 -9.88 5.39 -3.25
CA LEU A 34 -11.22 4.83 -3.34
C LEU A 34 -11.22 3.65 -4.31
N SER A 35 -11.81 2.52 -3.90
CA SER A 35 -12.13 1.41 -4.78
C SER A 35 -13.63 1.41 -5.12
N ARG A 36 -13.94 1.20 -6.38
CA ARG A 36 -15.31 1.04 -6.89
C ARG A 36 -15.35 -0.11 -7.89
N ASN A 37 -16.27 -1.03 -7.69
CA ASN A 37 -16.44 -2.21 -8.55
C ASN A 37 -15.13 -2.98 -8.76
N GLY A 38 -14.29 -3.07 -7.74
CA GLY A 38 -13.01 -3.76 -7.82
C GLY A 38 -11.88 -3.00 -8.51
N HIS A 39 -12.05 -1.71 -8.76
CA HIS A 39 -11.05 -0.87 -9.41
C HIS A 39 -10.72 0.36 -8.58
N VAL A 40 -9.45 0.73 -8.55
CA VAL A 40 -8.97 1.93 -7.84
C VAL A 40 -9.22 3.17 -8.67
N PHE A 41 -9.98 4.11 -8.11
CA PHE A 41 -10.21 5.41 -8.73
C PHE A 41 -8.93 6.25 -8.70
N LEU A 42 -8.57 6.86 -9.83
CA LEU A 42 -7.33 7.64 -10.00
C LEU A 42 -6.06 6.84 -9.62
N ARG A 43 -6.03 5.58 -10.01
CA ARG A 43 -4.96 4.65 -9.67
C ARG A 43 -3.56 5.19 -9.95
N GLN A 44 -3.31 5.70 -11.15
CA GLN A 44 -1.99 6.19 -11.54
C GLN A 44 -1.57 7.43 -10.73
N ALA A 45 -2.49 8.32 -10.44
CA ALA A 45 -2.23 9.49 -9.61
C ALA A 45 -1.86 9.10 -8.18
N HIS A 46 -2.55 8.12 -7.59
CA HIS A 46 -2.22 7.61 -6.26
C HIS A 46 -0.84 6.95 -6.22
N LEU A 47 -0.51 6.10 -7.19
CA LEU A 47 0.79 5.46 -7.27
C LEU A 47 1.93 6.47 -7.48
N ALA A 48 1.73 7.47 -8.34
CA ALA A 48 2.72 8.52 -8.59
C ALA A 48 2.96 9.38 -7.34
N ARG A 49 1.91 9.74 -6.62
CA ARG A 49 2.01 10.51 -5.37
C ARG A 49 2.73 9.73 -4.29
N PHE A 50 2.41 8.45 -4.13
CA PHE A 50 3.09 7.59 -3.17
C PHE A 50 4.57 7.42 -3.52
N ALA A 51 4.91 7.18 -4.78
CA ALA A 51 6.28 7.08 -5.25
C ALA A 51 7.08 8.35 -4.97
N ALA A 52 6.50 9.52 -5.22
CA ALA A 52 7.14 10.81 -4.96
C ALA A 52 7.39 11.02 -3.45
N ALA A 53 6.43 10.65 -2.59
CA ALA A 53 6.57 10.76 -1.15
C ALA A 53 7.66 9.80 -0.62
N ALA A 54 7.70 8.56 -1.10
CA ALA A 54 8.72 7.58 -0.75
C ALA A 54 10.12 8.08 -1.15
N LYS A 55 10.24 8.62 -2.37
CA LYS A 55 11.50 9.20 -2.85
C LYS A 55 11.98 10.37 -1.97
N ALA A 56 11.07 11.23 -1.54
CA ALA A 56 11.39 12.37 -0.68
C ALA A 56 11.99 11.93 0.67
N LEU A 57 11.57 10.76 1.19
CA LEU A 57 12.09 10.16 2.42
C LEU A 57 13.20 9.14 2.19
N ALA A 58 13.67 8.98 0.95
CA ALA A 58 14.65 7.95 0.56
C ALA A 58 14.22 6.51 0.93
N ILE A 59 12.92 6.24 0.86
CA ILE A 59 12.35 4.92 1.09
C ILE A 59 12.31 4.18 -0.25
N PRO A 60 12.91 2.98 -0.37
CA PRO A 60 12.78 2.17 -1.58
C PRO A 60 11.31 1.86 -1.90
N PHE A 61 10.91 2.08 -3.14
CA PHE A 61 9.53 1.86 -3.56
C PHE A 61 9.46 0.80 -4.67
N PRO A 62 8.96 -0.42 -4.34
CA PRO A 62 8.77 -1.47 -5.34
C PRO A 62 7.46 -1.23 -6.12
N GLY A 63 7.51 -0.34 -7.11
CA GLY A 63 6.32 0.17 -7.80
C GLY A 63 5.42 -0.90 -8.40
N ALA A 64 5.99 -1.93 -9.05
CA ALA A 64 5.21 -3.02 -9.63
C ALA A 64 4.48 -3.85 -8.56
N ALA A 65 5.15 -4.17 -7.46
CA ALA A 65 4.56 -4.91 -6.34
C ALA A 65 3.47 -4.09 -5.63
N ALA A 66 3.68 -2.80 -5.46
CA ALA A 66 2.69 -1.90 -4.87
C ALA A 66 1.45 -1.77 -5.75
N ALA A 67 1.63 -1.68 -7.07
CA ALA A 67 0.52 -1.65 -8.02
C ALA A 67 -0.29 -2.94 -7.99
N GLU A 68 0.37 -4.09 -7.95
CA GLU A 68 -0.28 -5.39 -7.82
C GLU A 68 -1.08 -5.48 -6.51
N ALA A 69 -0.48 -5.11 -5.39
CA ALA A 69 -1.13 -5.12 -4.08
C ALA A 69 -2.41 -4.27 -4.08
N LEU A 70 -2.32 -3.07 -4.65
CA LEU A 70 -3.45 -2.14 -4.76
C LEU A 70 -4.59 -2.74 -5.58
N ASP A 71 -4.28 -3.34 -6.73
CA ASP A 71 -5.26 -3.96 -7.61
C ASP A 71 -5.91 -5.18 -6.95
N ARG A 72 -5.12 -6.05 -6.31
CA ARG A 72 -5.63 -7.25 -5.63
C ARG A 72 -6.54 -6.92 -4.46
N LEU A 73 -6.19 -5.90 -3.67
CA LEU A 73 -7.05 -5.45 -2.58
C LEU A 73 -8.36 -4.86 -3.12
N ALA A 74 -8.30 -4.04 -4.15
CA ALA A 74 -9.49 -3.46 -4.78
C ALA A 74 -10.43 -4.55 -5.31
N GLU A 75 -9.91 -5.56 -6.01
CA GLU A 75 -10.66 -6.71 -6.47
C GLU A 75 -11.34 -7.47 -5.31
N ALA A 76 -10.62 -7.65 -4.20
CA ALA A 76 -11.11 -8.41 -3.05
C ALA A 76 -12.24 -7.68 -2.31
N ILE A 77 -12.16 -6.36 -2.17
CA ILE A 77 -13.16 -5.58 -1.41
C ILE A 77 -14.30 -5.05 -2.27
N GLY A 78 -14.13 -4.89 -3.58
CA GLY A 78 -15.09 -4.28 -4.48
C GLY A 78 -15.19 -2.78 -4.27
N ASP A 79 -16.00 -2.35 -3.30
CA ASP A 79 -16.20 -0.95 -2.93
C ASP A 79 -15.62 -0.65 -1.55
N GLY A 80 -14.93 0.47 -1.43
CA GLY A 80 -14.37 0.90 -0.15
C GLY A 80 -13.11 1.72 -0.29
N ALA A 81 -12.36 1.86 0.80
CA ALA A 81 -11.08 2.53 0.82
C ALA A 81 -9.94 1.52 0.87
N VAL A 82 -8.90 1.76 0.08
CA VAL A 82 -7.65 0.99 0.09
C VAL A 82 -6.53 1.92 0.53
N ARG A 83 -5.78 1.52 1.53
CA ARG A 83 -4.63 2.27 2.03
C ARG A 83 -3.33 1.54 1.69
N LEU A 84 -2.43 2.28 1.07
CA LEU A 84 -1.04 1.87 0.84
C LEU A 84 -0.17 2.51 1.93
N THR A 85 0.68 1.72 2.56
CA THR A 85 1.55 2.22 3.64
C THR A 85 2.95 1.66 3.46
#